data_78ae995fe4eea461d825fb53122222e7
#
_entry.id   78ae995fe4eea461d825fb53122222e7
#
_cell.length_a   1.000
_cell.length_b   1.000
_cell.length_c   1.000
_cell.angle_alpha   90.00
_cell.angle_beta   90.00
_cell.angle_gamma   90.00
#
_symmetry.space_group_name_H-M   'P 1'
#
loop_
_entity.id
_entity.type
_entity.pdbx_description
1 polymer ?
#
loop_
_entity_poly.entity_id
_entity_poly.type
_entity_poly.pdbx_seq_one_letter_code
_entity_poly.pdbx_strand_id
1 'polypeptide(L)'
;MAETADSSILASIAGPFAYLLIPIVGVLSWQLAAAAVTGFIAKENVVGTLAVCFVGLENLIDTEELAMIEGAGGEIAGVIAITKVAALAYLMFNLYTPPCFAAIGAMNSEMKSKKWLWGGIGLQLCTGYTIGFLVYQIGTLITTGSVGAGFVPGLIAVLIMVAVVIYLCKKTEKELKHEYELNGAKTV
;
A
#
# COMPACT_ATOMS: atom_id res chain seq x y z
N MET A 1 -3.49 9.19 -27.58
CA MET A 1 -2.56 9.39 -26.43
C MET A 1 -2.69 8.31 -25.37
N ALA A 2 -3.86 7.71 -25.12
CA ALA A 2 -3.99 6.60 -24.16
C ALA A 2 -3.18 5.34 -24.56
N GLU A 3 -3.07 5.02 -25.83
CA GLU A 3 -2.29 3.86 -26.32
C GLU A 3 -0.79 3.94 -26.00
N THR A 4 -0.23 5.14 -25.90
CA THR A 4 1.20 5.33 -25.58
C THR A 4 1.50 5.19 -24.10
N ALA A 5 0.55 5.44 -23.20
CA ALA A 5 0.73 5.30 -21.76
C ALA A 5 0.73 3.82 -21.33
N ASP A 6 -0.13 2.99 -21.92
CA ASP A 6 -0.22 1.55 -21.63
C ASP A 6 1.01 0.76 -22.07
N SER A 7 1.76 1.26 -23.05
CA SER A 7 3.02 0.66 -23.52
C SER A 7 4.26 1.21 -22.81
N SER A 8 4.09 2.05 -21.79
CA SER A 8 5.21 2.65 -21.08
C SER A 8 5.99 1.65 -20.22
N ILE A 9 7.27 1.93 -19.98
CA ILE A 9 8.11 1.15 -19.06
C ILE A 9 7.47 1.10 -17.67
N LEU A 10 6.83 2.21 -17.26
CA LEU A 10 6.12 2.28 -15.98
C LEU A 10 4.96 1.29 -15.89
N ALA A 11 4.16 1.14 -16.97
CA ALA A 11 3.09 0.16 -17.04
C ALA A 11 3.62 -1.27 -16.95
N SER A 12 4.75 -1.56 -17.60
CA SER A 12 5.41 -2.88 -17.54
C SER A 12 5.90 -3.23 -16.13
N ILE A 13 6.44 -2.26 -15.39
CA ILE A 13 6.90 -2.46 -14.00
C ILE A 13 5.71 -2.55 -13.04
N ALA A 14 4.69 -1.71 -13.23
CA ALA A 14 3.53 -1.64 -12.35
C ALA A 14 2.55 -2.81 -12.55
N GLY A 15 2.52 -3.43 -13.75
CA GLY A 15 1.60 -4.51 -14.10
C GLY A 15 1.55 -5.65 -13.07
N PRO A 16 2.66 -6.27 -12.70
CA PRO A 16 2.68 -7.33 -11.68
C PRO A 16 2.10 -6.88 -10.33
N PHE A 17 2.35 -5.63 -9.92
CA PHE A 17 1.81 -5.08 -8.67
C PHE A 17 0.31 -4.81 -8.73
N ALA A 18 -0.25 -4.59 -9.94
CA ALA A 18 -1.69 -4.41 -10.13
C ALA A 18 -2.49 -5.65 -9.69
N TYR A 19 -1.96 -6.86 -9.93
CA TYR A 19 -2.59 -8.10 -9.46
C TYR A 19 -2.65 -8.19 -7.92
N LEU A 20 -1.62 -7.68 -7.24
CA LEU A 20 -1.57 -7.65 -5.77
C LEU A 20 -2.59 -6.67 -5.19
N LEU A 21 -2.97 -5.63 -5.94
CA LEU A 21 -3.94 -4.63 -5.51
C LEU A 21 -5.41 -5.03 -5.75
N ILE A 22 -5.70 -6.05 -6.57
CA ILE A 22 -7.08 -6.48 -6.84
C ILE A 22 -7.88 -6.73 -5.55
N PRO A 23 -7.37 -7.43 -4.50
CA PRO A 23 -8.12 -7.66 -3.27
C PRO A 23 -8.42 -6.39 -2.45
N ILE A 24 -7.71 -5.28 -2.74
CA ILE A 24 -7.83 -3.99 -2.04
C ILE A 24 -8.73 -3.03 -2.81
N VAL A 25 -8.65 -3.04 -4.16
CA VAL A 25 -9.32 -2.06 -5.01
C VAL A 25 -10.46 -2.68 -5.83
N GLY A 26 -10.41 -3.99 -6.05
CA GLY A 26 -11.42 -4.73 -6.81
C GLY A 26 -11.29 -4.64 -8.33
N VAL A 27 -10.38 -3.83 -8.85
CA VAL A 27 -10.12 -3.64 -10.28
C VAL A 27 -8.64 -3.84 -10.61
N LEU A 28 -8.37 -4.35 -11.80
CA LEU A 28 -7.02 -4.45 -12.32
C LEU A 28 -6.65 -3.10 -12.98
N SER A 29 -5.93 -2.25 -12.26
CA SER A 29 -5.47 -0.95 -12.76
C SER A 29 -3.97 -0.81 -12.55
N TRP A 30 -3.22 -0.77 -13.65
CA TRP A 30 -1.79 -0.53 -13.60
C TRP A 30 -1.47 0.90 -13.14
N GLN A 31 -2.38 1.86 -13.38
CA GLN A 31 -2.24 3.25 -12.98
C GLN A 31 -2.24 3.39 -11.45
N LEU A 32 -3.14 2.70 -10.76
CA LEU A 32 -3.18 2.66 -9.29
C LEU A 32 -1.93 1.97 -8.73
N ALA A 33 -1.47 0.90 -9.39
CA ALA A 33 -0.23 0.24 -9.01
C ALA A 33 1.00 1.14 -9.22
N ALA A 34 1.07 1.85 -10.35
CA ALA A 34 2.12 2.82 -10.62
C ALA A 34 2.15 3.94 -9.58
N ALA A 35 0.97 4.48 -9.22
CA ALA A 35 0.86 5.49 -8.19
C ALA A 35 1.27 4.97 -6.80
N ALA A 36 0.95 3.73 -6.44
CA ALA A 36 1.41 3.13 -5.19
C ALA A 36 2.95 2.95 -5.17
N VAL A 37 3.55 2.53 -6.29
CA VAL A 37 5.01 2.38 -6.41
C VAL A 37 5.72 3.73 -6.35
N THR A 38 5.23 4.75 -7.05
CA THR A 38 5.81 6.11 -6.98
C THR A 38 5.59 6.76 -5.62
N GLY A 39 4.49 6.46 -4.95
CA GLY A 39 4.21 6.86 -3.56
C GLY A 39 5.21 6.29 -2.55
N PHE A 40 5.91 5.22 -2.89
CA PHE A 40 7.02 4.70 -2.09
C PHE A 40 8.26 5.61 -2.15
N ILE A 41 8.43 6.38 -3.23
CA ILE A 41 9.51 7.38 -3.36
C ILE A 41 9.16 8.61 -2.53
N ALA A 42 7.98 9.15 -2.76
CA ALA A 42 7.40 10.26 -1.99
C ALA A 42 5.87 10.13 -2.03
N LYS A 43 5.22 10.11 -0.87
CA LYS A 43 3.76 9.87 -0.81
C LYS A 43 2.94 10.95 -1.54
N GLU A 44 3.47 12.13 -1.67
CA GLU A 44 2.91 13.24 -2.45
C GLU A 44 2.82 12.92 -3.95
N ASN A 45 3.72 12.07 -4.45
CA ASN A 45 3.73 11.67 -5.86
C ASN A 45 2.56 10.76 -6.26
N VAL A 46 1.82 10.17 -5.32
CA VAL A 46 0.63 9.36 -5.62
C VAL A 46 -0.37 10.17 -6.43
N VAL A 47 -0.68 11.38 -5.96
CA VAL A 47 -1.65 12.27 -6.62
C VAL A 47 -1.12 12.74 -7.98
N GLY A 48 0.14 13.16 -8.03
CA GLY A 48 0.78 13.58 -9.29
C GLY A 48 0.83 12.46 -10.33
N THR A 49 1.16 11.23 -9.92
CA THR A 49 1.18 10.07 -10.82
C THR A 49 -0.21 9.73 -11.33
N LEU A 50 -1.23 9.76 -10.48
CA LEU A 50 -2.61 9.55 -10.91
C LEU A 50 -3.05 10.62 -11.90
N ALA A 51 -2.74 11.89 -11.64
CA ALA A 51 -3.04 12.99 -12.56
C ALA A 51 -2.40 12.79 -13.95
N VAL A 52 -1.14 12.36 -13.98
CA VAL A 52 -0.42 12.09 -15.24
C VAL A 52 -0.95 10.85 -15.95
N CYS A 53 -1.25 9.78 -15.24
CA CYS A 53 -1.73 8.52 -15.81
C CYS A 53 -3.16 8.63 -16.38
N PHE A 54 -3.96 9.53 -15.85
CA PHE A 54 -5.31 9.84 -16.34
C PHE A 54 -5.33 11.12 -17.17
N VAL A 55 -4.34 11.28 -18.06
CA VAL A 55 -4.23 12.41 -19.01
C VAL A 55 -5.49 12.55 -19.86
N GLY A 56 -6.17 13.61 -19.70
CA GLY A 56 -7.50 13.99 -20.23
C GLY A 56 -8.27 14.79 -19.18
N LEU A 57 -7.84 14.74 -17.95
CA LEU A 57 -8.33 15.52 -16.84
C LEU A 57 -7.38 16.71 -16.65
N GLU A 58 -7.28 17.56 -17.69
CA GLU A 58 -6.32 18.69 -17.72
C GLU A 58 -6.50 19.70 -16.56
N ASN A 59 -7.58 19.59 -15.80
CA ASN A 59 -7.91 20.48 -14.69
C ASN A 59 -8.20 19.72 -13.39
N LEU A 60 -7.44 18.67 -13.10
CA LEU A 60 -7.69 17.82 -11.92
C LEU A 60 -7.22 18.43 -10.61
N ILE A 61 -6.13 19.17 -10.67
CA ILE A 61 -5.45 19.73 -9.50
C ILE A 61 -5.23 21.21 -9.75
N ASP A 62 -5.73 22.03 -8.84
CA ASP A 62 -5.28 23.41 -8.76
C ASP A 62 -3.85 23.44 -8.23
N THR A 63 -2.92 23.88 -9.10
CA THR A 63 -1.49 23.92 -8.77
C THR A 63 -1.14 25.00 -7.77
N GLU A 64 -2.00 25.99 -7.57
CA GLU A 64 -1.79 27.07 -6.59
C GLU A 64 -2.21 26.62 -5.18
N GLU A 65 -3.34 25.90 -5.08
CA GLU A 65 -3.83 25.43 -3.78
C GLU A 65 -3.48 23.98 -3.46
N LEU A 66 -2.90 23.23 -4.41
CA LEU A 66 -2.64 21.77 -4.31
C LEU A 66 -3.89 20.98 -3.93
N ALA A 67 -5.05 21.50 -4.26
CA ALA A 67 -6.34 20.92 -4.00
C ALA A 67 -7.00 20.37 -5.28
N MET A 68 -7.84 19.36 -5.15
CA MET A 68 -8.63 18.86 -6.27
C MET A 68 -9.75 19.86 -6.58
N ILE A 69 -9.93 20.17 -7.87
CA ILE A 69 -11.01 21.05 -8.34
C ILE A 69 -12.37 20.40 -8.02
N GLU A 70 -13.32 21.20 -7.56
CA GLU A 70 -14.68 20.74 -7.27
C GLU A 70 -15.29 20.03 -8.49
N GLY A 71 -15.78 18.80 -8.29
CA GLY A 71 -16.36 17.98 -9.34
C GLY A 71 -15.39 16.96 -9.98
N ALA A 72 -14.07 17.18 -9.94
CA ALA A 72 -13.08 16.27 -10.51
C ALA A 72 -13.11 14.86 -9.89
N GLY A 73 -13.46 14.75 -8.62
CA GLY A 73 -13.58 13.47 -7.94
C GLY A 73 -14.62 12.52 -8.55
N GLY A 74 -15.71 13.06 -9.10
CA GLY A 74 -16.73 12.28 -9.81
C GLY A 74 -16.27 11.79 -11.19
N GLU A 75 -15.54 12.61 -11.92
CA GLU A 75 -14.97 12.25 -13.22
C GLU A 75 -13.86 11.21 -13.08
N ILE A 76 -12.99 11.35 -12.09
CA ILE A 76 -11.94 10.35 -11.77
C ILE A 76 -12.58 9.00 -11.45
N ALA A 77 -13.58 8.98 -10.58
CA ALA A 77 -14.27 7.74 -10.20
C ALA A 77 -14.92 7.07 -11.42
N GLY A 78 -15.44 7.86 -12.37
CA GLY A 78 -15.98 7.36 -13.64
C GLY A 78 -14.91 6.78 -14.57
N VAL A 79 -13.77 7.44 -14.70
CA VAL A 79 -12.67 7.01 -15.57
C VAL A 79 -11.93 5.79 -15.00
N ILE A 80 -11.70 5.76 -13.69
CA ILE A 80 -11.00 4.65 -13.02
C ILE A 80 -11.96 3.48 -12.75
N ALA A 81 -13.29 3.69 -12.85
CA ALA A 81 -14.33 2.71 -12.52
C ALA A 81 -14.19 2.12 -11.10
N ILE A 82 -13.68 2.89 -10.14
CA ILE A 82 -13.56 2.46 -8.75
C ILE A 82 -14.72 2.98 -7.92
N THR A 83 -15.15 2.17 -6.96
CA THR A 83 -16.16 2.56 -5.98
C THR A 83 -15.55 3.48 -4.91
N LYS A 84 -16.39 4.28 -4.23
CA LYS A 84 -15.94 5.10 -3.09
C LYS A 84 -15.26 4.26 -2.00
N VAL A 85 -15.72 3.02 -1.81
CA VAL A 85 -15.14 2.06 -0.87
C VAL A 85 -13.73 1.65 -1.32
N ALA A 86 -13.56 1.36 -2.61
CA ALA A 86 -12.26 1.00 -3.17
C ALA A 86 -11.26 2.17 -3.09
N ALA A 87 -11.71 3.39 -3.34
CA ALA A 87 -10.89 4.59 -3.17
C ALA A 87 -10.45 4.76 -1.71
N LEU A 88 -11.36 4.61 -0.75
CA LEU A 88 -11.02 4.67 0.67
C LEU A 88 -10.03 3.56 1.06
N ALA A 89 -10.25 2.34 0.61
CA ALA A 89 -9.34 1.22 0.87
C ALA A 89 -7.94 1.47 0.30
N TYR A 90 -7.84 2.03 -0.91
CA TYR A 90 -6.57 2.41 -1.53
C TYR A 90 -5.85 3.53 -0.74
N LEU A 91 -6.57 4.53 -0.26
CA LEU A 91 -6.02 5.57 0.61
C LEU A 91 -5.48 4.98 1.92
N MET A 92 -6.25 4.11 2.57
CA MET A 92 -5.82 3.42 3.79
C MET A 92 -4.59 2.55 3.54
N PHE A 93 -4.55 1.80 2.43
CA PHE A 93 -3.37 1.04 2.03
C PHE A 93 -2.14 1.95 1.92
N ASN A 94 -2.22 3.06 1.18
CA ASN A 94 -1.11 3.99 1.02
C ASN A 94 -0.70 4.67 2.33
N LEU A 95 -1.65 4.94 3.23
CA LEU A 95 -1.36 5.55 4.52
C LEU A 95 -0.50 4.64 5.41
N TYR A 96 -0.83 3.35 5.48
CA TYR A 96 -0.19 2.39 6.38
C TYR A 96 0.98 1.63 5.76
N THR A 97 1.24 1.76 4.45
CA THR A 97 2.43 1.21 3.80
C THR A 97 3.70 1.94 4.26
N PRO A 98 4.89 1.34 4.07
CA PRO A 98 6.16 1.93 4.49
C PRO A 98 6.30 3.40 4.09
N PRO A 99 6.98 4.21 4.90
CA PRO A 99 7.21 5.62 4.59
C PRO A 99 8.14 5.77 3.38
N CYS A 100 8.30 7.00 2.89
CA CYS A 100 9.17 7.31 1.77
C CYS A 100 10.64 6.93 2.04
N PHE A 101 11.44 6.84 0.98
CA PHE A 101 12.87 6.48 1.09
C PHE A 101 13.65 7.35 2.06
N ALA A 102 13.35 8.65 2.15
CA ALA A 102 14.01 9.53 3.11
C ALA A 102 13.76 9.10 4.56
N ALA A 103 12.52 8.76 4.90
CA ALA A 103 12.17 8.25 6.24
C ALA A 103 12.78 6.86 6.51
N ILE A 104 12.85 5.99 5.50
CA ILE A 104 13.56 4.70 5.62
C ILE A 104 15.05 4.92 5.86
N GLY A 105 15.65 5.90 5.20
CA GLY A 105 17.03 6.31 5.44
C GLY A 105 17.26 6.77 6.89
N ALA A 106 16.38 7.61 7.42
CA ALA A 106 16.42 8.04 8.81
C ALA A 106 16.23 6.86 9.79
N MET A 107 15.26 5.97 9.53
CA MET A 107 15.08 4.75 10.32
C MET A 107 16.34 3.87 10.31
N ASN A 108 17.02 3.75 9.18
CA ASN A 108 18.25 2.95 9.08
C ASN A 108 19.39 3.54 9.92
N SER A 109 19.52 4.86 10.00
CA SER A 109 20.54 5.52 10.82
C SER A 109 20.27 5.38 12.31
N GLU A 110 19.00 5.44 12.74
CA GLU A 110 18.60 5.36 14.14
C GLU A 110 18.58 3.92 14.68
N MET A 111 18.04 2.98 13.92
CA MET A 111 17.87 1.60 14.37
C MET A 111 19.18 0.83 14.51
N LYS A 112 20.27 1.23 13.82
CA LYS A 112 21.60 0.59 13.82
C LYS A 112 21.59 -0.93 13.54
N SER A 113 20.44 -1.50 13.19
CA SER A 113 20.22 -2.93 12.94
C SER A 113 19.40 -3.15 11.69
N LYS A 114 20.00 -3.79 10.68
CA LYS A 114 19.32 -4.14 9.43
C LYS A 114 18.12 -5.09 9.65
N LYS A 115 18.23 -5.99 10.64
CA LYS A 115 17.14 -6.94 10.96
C LYS A 115 15.88 -6.19 11.42
N TRP A 116 16.02 -5.23 12.32
CA TRP A 116 14.91 -4.44 12.84
C TRP A 116 14.33 -3.49 11.78
N LEU A 117 15.17 -2.91 10.93
CA LEU A 117 14.74 -2.08 9.81
C LEU A 117 13.83 -2.86 8.86
N TRP A 118 14.29 -4.02 8.37
CA TRP A 118 13.51 -4.85 7.46
C TRP A 118 12.26 -5.43 8.14
N GLY A 119 12.34 -5.77 9.43
CA GLY A 119 11.18 -6.18 10.22
C GLY A 119 10.12 -5.08 10.30
N GLY A 120 10.53 -3.84 10.56
CA GLY A 120 9.63 -2.68 10.59
C GLY A 120 8.97 -2.38 9.25
N ILE A 121 9.74 -2.40 8.15
CA ILE A 121 9.21 -2.22 6.79
C ILE A 121 8.21 -3.32 6.45
N GLY A 122 8.55 -4.58 6.73
CA GLY A 122 7.68 -5.73 6.51
C GLY A 122 6.39 -5.65 7.31
N LEU A 123 6.46 -5.25 8.58
CA LEU A 123 5.29 -5.07 9.43
C LEU A 123 4.36 -3.99 8.89
N GLN A 124 4.90 -2.85 8.47
CA GLN A 124 4.11 -1.75 7.88
C GLN A 124 3.42 -2.20 6.58
N LEU A 125 4.13 -2.93 5.71
CA LEU A 125 3.55 -3.46 4.48
C LEU A 125 2.40 -4.44 4.77
N CYS A 126 2.59 -5.36 5.71
CA CYS A 126 1.56 -6.29 6.17
C CYS A 126 0.34 -5.56 6.74
N THR A 127 0.58 -4.55 7.57
CA THR A 127 -0.48 -3.75 8.19
C THR A 127 -1.27 -2.98 7.12
N GLY A 128 -0.57 -2.30 6.22
CA GLY A 128 -1.20 -1.53 5.13
C GLY A 128 -2.06 -2.41 4.24
N TYR A 129 -1.53 -3.57 3.83
CA TYR A 129 -2.28 -4.53 3.01
C TYR A 129 -3.51 -5.08 3.74
N THR A 130 -3.36 -5.48 5.00
CA THR A 130 -4.45 -6.01 5.82
C THR A 130 -5.56 -4.99 6.03
N ILE A 131 -5.21 -3.76 6.38
CA ILE A 131 -6.20 -2.68 6.57
C ILE A 131 -6.91 -2.36 5.26
N GLY A 132 -6.16 -2.18 4.16
CA GLY A 132 -6.76 -1.92 2.84
C GLY A 132 -7.73 -3.04 2.43
N PHE A 133 -7.32 -4.30 2.57
CA PHE A 133 -8.16 -5.46 2.30
C PHE A 133 -9.44 -5.47 3.15
N LEU A 134 -9.32 -5.27 4.47
CA LEU A 134 -10.47 -5.27 5.37
C LEU A 134 -11.45 -4.14 5.04
N VAL A 135 -10.95 -2.92 4.82
CA VAL A 135 -11.79 -1.77 4.47
C VAL A 135 -12.54 -2.03 3.16
N TYR A 136 -11.87 -2.58 2.15
CA TYR A 136 -12.50 -2.91 0.88
C TYR A 136 -13.58 -3.98 1.03
N GLN A 137 -13.27 -5.09 1.69
CA GLN A 137 -14.20 -6.22 1.81
C GLN A 137 -15.40 -5.90 2.69
N ILE A 138 -15.17 -5.29 3.85
CA ILE A 138 -16.25 -4.89 4.76
C ILE A 138 -17.11 -3.80 4.12
N GLY A 139 -16.48 -2.79 3.53
CA GLY A 139 -17.21 -1.71 2.88
C GLY A 139 -18.03 -2.18 1.68
N THR A 140 -17.49 -3.10 0.87
CA THR A 140 -18.23 -3.71 -0.25
C THR A 140 -19.38 -4.58 0.26
N LEU A 141 -19.16 -5.36 1.31
CA LEU A 141 -20.22 -6.17 1.93
C LEU A 141 -21.39 -5.30 2.44
N ILE A 142 -21.08 -4.17 3.06
CA ILE A 142 -22.12 -3.23 3.57
C ILE A 142 -22.88 -2.56 2.43
N THR A 143 -22.19 -2.20 1.34
CA THR A 143 -22.80 -1.44 0.25
C THR A 143 -23.51 -2.29 -0.78
N THR A 144 -23.02 -3.48 -1.07
CA THR A 144 -23.56 -4.37 -2.13
C THR A 144 -24.14 -5.68 -1.61
N GLY A 145 -23.94 -6.00 -0.32
CA GLY A 145 -24.37 -7.27 0.28
C GLY A 145 -23.58 -8.51 -0.21
N SER A 146 -22.51 -8.31 -0.98
CA SER A 146 -21.66 -9.35 -1.52
C SER A 146 -20.17 -9.08 -1.23
N VAL A 147 -19.38 -10.15 -1.19
CA VAL A 147 -17.92 -10.01 -1.04
C VAL A 147 -17.30 -9.41 -2.29
N GLY A 148 -16.30 -8.55 -2.10
CA GLY A 148 -15.62 -7.89 -3.20
C GLY A 148 -14.73 -8.83 -4.03
N ALA A 149 -14.34 -8.36 -5.21
CA ALA A 149 -13.42 -9.09 -6.08
C ALA A 149 -12.10 -9.42 -5.37
N GLY A 150 -11.56 -10.61 -5.62
CA GLY A 150 -10.29 -11.04 -5.02
C GLY A 150 -10.37 -11.40 -3.53
N PHE A 151 -11.55 -11.67 -2.97
CA PHE A 151 -11.70 -12.03 -1.56
C PHE A 151 -10.85 -13.25 -1.17
N VAL A 152 -10.95 -14.35 -1.93
CA VAL A 152 -10.23 -15.59 -1.61
C VAL A 152 -8.71 -15.41 -1.66
N PRO A 153 -8.12 -14.93 -2.76
CA PRO A 153 -6.66 -14.72 -2.80
C PRO A 153 -6.18 -13.67 -1.80
N GLY A 154 -6.97 -12.61 -1.54
CA GLY A 154 -6.65 -11.61 -0.53
C GLY A 154 -6.67 -12.17 0.89
N LEU A 155 -7.67 -12.99 1.23
CA LEU A 155 -7.74 -13.66 2.53
C LEU A 155 -6.54 -14.58 2.76
N ILE A 156 -6.17 -15.37 1.75
CA ILE A 156 -4.99 -16.24 1.82
C ILE A 156 -3.73 -15.42 2.03
N ALA A 157 -3.56 -14.33 1.28
CA ALA A 157 -2.41 -13.44 1.43
C ALA A 157 -2.33 -12.84 2.84
N VAL A 158 -3.43 -12.32 3.38
CA VAL A 158 -3.50 -11.77 4.74
C VAL A 158 -3.17 -12.84 5.78
N LEU A 159 -3.72 -14.04 5.67
CA LEU A 159 -3.42 -15.14 6.61
C LEU A 159 -1.94 -15.53 6.60
N ILE A 160 -1.34 -15.62 5.41
CA ILE A 160 0.11 -15.90 5.28
C ILE A 160 0.92 -14.78 5.93
N MET A 161 0.60 -13.51 5.64
CA MET A 161 1.30 -12.35 6.21
C MET A 161 1.20 -12.32 7.74
N VAL A 162 0.02 -12.52 8.30
CA VAL A 162 -0.19 -12.59 9.75
C VAL A 162 0.58 -13.76 10.37
N ALA A 163 0.56 -14.93 9.74
CA ALA A 163 1.32 -16.09 10.21
C ALA A 163 2.83 -15.82 10.23
N VAL A 164 3.35 -15.17 9.18
CA VAL A 164 4.78 -14.79 9.11
C VAL A 164 5.13 -13.77 10.21
N VAL A 165 4.28 -12.76 10.45
CA VAL A 165 4.49 -11.78 11.51
C VAL A 165 4.52 -12.46 12.89
N ILE A 166 3.54 -13.33 13.18
CA ILE A 166 3.50 -14.08 14.44
C ILE A 166 4.73 -14.97 14.60
N TYR A 167 5.16 -15.64 13.53
CA TYR A 167 6.37 -16.48 13.55
C TYR A 167 7.63 -15.64 13.86
N LEU A 168 7.78 -14.51 13.20
CA LEU A 168 8.92 -13.60 13.43
C LEU A 168 8.90 -13.03 14.85
N CYS A 169 7.75 -12.61 15.37
CA CYS A 169 7.62 -12.13 16.75
C CYS A 169 8.03 -13.21 17.76
N LYS A 170 7.53 -14.44 17.61
CA LYS A 170 7.90 -15.56 18.50
C LYS A 170 9.38 -15.93 18.42
N LYS A 171 9.96 -15.86 17.22
CA LYS A 171 11.39 -16.12 17.02
C LYS A 171 12.24 -15.07 17.73
N THR A 172 11.90 -13.78 17.56
CA THR A 172 12.60 -12.66 18.19
C THR A 172 12.46 -12.70 19.71
N GLU A 173 11.28 -13.03 20.23
CA GLU A 173 11.08 -13.22 21.67
C GLU A 173 12.00 -14.29 22.27
N LYS A 174 12.17 -15.40 21.57
CA LYS A 174 13.09 -16.46 22.01
C LYS A 174 14.56 -16.00 21.98
N GLU A 175 14.98 -15.28 20.95
CA GLU A 175 16.34 -14.74 20.85
C GLU A 175 16.60 -13.74 22.01
N LEU A 176 15.66 -12.85 22.28
CA LEU A 176 15.77 -11.88 23.38
C LEU A 176 15.83 -12.55 24.75
N LYS A 177 14.98 -13.55 25.02
CA LYS A 177 15.04 -14.29 26.29
C LYS A 177 16.39 -14.98 26.48
N HIS A 178 16.93 -15.57 25.43
CA HIS A 178 18.23 -16.22 25.50
C HIS A 178 19.38 -15.21 25.77
N GLU A 179 19.32 -14.01 25.16
CA GLU A 179 20.30 -12.95 25.45
C GLU A 179 20.17 -12.42 26.90
N TYR A 180 18.96 -12.28 27.41
CA TYR A 180 18.73 -11.89 28.82
C TYR A 180 19.30 -12.90 29.81
N GLU A 181 19.08 -14.19 29.57
CA GLU A 181 19.65 -15.27 30.41
C GLU A 181 21.19 -15.28 30.39
N LEU A 182 21.79 -15.10 29.21
CA LEU A 182 23.25 -15.05 29.06
C LEU A 182 23.87 -13.81 29.74
N ASN A 183 23.23 -12.65 29.66
CA ASN A 183 23.71 -11.44 30.31
C ASN A 183 23.46 -11.45 31.83
N GLY A 184 22.35 -12.03 32.28
CA GLY A 184 22.10 -12.25 33.71
C GLY A 184 23.11 -13.22 34.35
N ALA A 185 23.58 -14.21 33.63
CA ALA A 185 24.60 -15.14 34.10
C ALA A 185 26.03 -14.54 34.15
N LYS A 186 26.28 -13.42 33.44
CA LYS A 186 27.57 -12.72 33.47
C LYS A 186 27.71 -11.68 34.57
N THR A 187 26.61 -11.33 35.26
CA THR A 187 26.55 -10.32 36.34
C THR A 187 26.55 -10.94 37.73
N VAL A 188 26.66 -12.26 37.86
CA VAL A 188 26.87 -13.03 39.08
C VAL A 188 28.30 -13.62 39.05
#